data_1bb4ac869acead8e44a78e627c8b0821
#
_entry.id   1bb4ac869acead8e44a78e627c8b0821
#
_cell.length_a   1.000
_cell.length_b   1.000
_cell.length_c   1.000
_cell.angle_alpha   90.00
_cell.angle_beta   90.00
_cell.angle_gamma   90.00
#
_symmetry.space_group_name_H-M   'P 1'
#
loop_
_entity.id
_entity.type
_entity.pdbx_description
1 polymer ?
#
loop_
_entity_poly.entity_id
_entity_poly.type
_entity_poly.pdbx_seq_one_letter_code
_entity_poly.pdbx_strand_id
1 'polypeptide(L)'
;QVARIHAVGVLVVDEIQHLNRARGTGKEDLLNFLVTLVNTIGIPVILIGTLGAVRTLTGDFRQARRASGLGSMVWERLSRADGWDYFVTRMWRYQWTQEHTPLTEEILECLYDESQGIIDVVIKLFMLAQMQVIQLRRGRGRPETLDAKLFRHIAKENFKLISPMINALKRGDREAIIKYDDI
;
A
#
# COMPACT_ATOMS: atom_id res chain seq x y z
N GLN A 1 24.26 12.00 20.08
CA GLN A 1 24.59 13.42 20.09
C GLN A 1 23.85 14.18 18.97
N VAL A 2 23.95 13.76 17.70
CA VAL A 2 23.34 14.43 16.52
C VAL A 2 21.85 14.69 16.72
N ALA A 3 21.08 13.68 17.13
CA ALA A 3 19.63 13.78 17.29
C ALA A 3 19.21 14.83 18.35
N ARG A 4 19.99 15.00 19.42
CA ARG A 4 19.74 16.05 20.42
C ARG A 4 20.11 17.45 19.92
N ILE A 5 21.23 17.58 19.20
CA ILE A 5 21.67 18.86 18.63
C ILE A 5 20.67 19.39 17.60
N HIS A 6 20.07 18.51 16.81
CA HIS A 6 19.12 18.87 15.75
C HIS A 6 17.66 18.77 16.18
N ALA A 7 17.36 18.57 17.47
CA ALA A 7 16.00 18.49 18.02
C ALA A 7 15.09 17.53 17.23
N VAL A 8 15.62 16.33 16.90
CA VAL A 8 14.84 15.31 16.16
C VAL A 8 13.64 14.88 17.00
N GLY A 9 12.43 15.11 16.51
CA GLY A 9 11.19 14.83 17.21
C GLY A 9 10.70 13.38 17.08
N VAL A 10 11.06 12.70 15.99
CA VAL A 10 10.68 11.30 15.71
C VAL A 10 11.70 10.66 14.77
N LEU A 11 11.94 9.38 14.95
CA LEU A 11 12.69 8.55 14.00
C LEU A 11 11.73 7.58 13.33
N VAL A 12 11.66 7.62 12.00
CA VAL A 12 10.90 6.66 11.22
C VAL A 12 11.88 5.68 10.55
N VAL A 13 11.67 4.40 10.77
CA VAL A 13 12.44 3.32 10.14
C VAL A 13 11.48 2.54 9.22
N ASP A 14 11.68 2.71 7.92
CA ASP A 14 10.86 2.07 6.90
C ASP A 14 11.50 0.75 6.44
N GLU A 15 10.69 -0.11 5.80
CA GLU A 15 11.12 -1.38 5.20
C GLU A 15 11.77 -2.34 6.23
N ILE A 16 11.23 -2.38 7.45
CA ILE A 16 11.84 -3.14 8.56
C ILE A 16 11.96 -4.65 8.29
N GLN A 17 11.17 -5.21 7.34
CA GLN A 17 11.30 -6.61 6.94
C GLN A 17 12.68 -6.95 6.34
N HIS A 18 13.41 -5.96 5.83
CA HIS A 18 14.76 -6.18 5.30
C HIS A 18 15.77 -6.59 6.38
N LEU A 19 15.43 -6.38 7.66
CA LEU A 19 16.23 -6.90 8.76
C LEU A 19 16.35 -8.44 8.76
N ASN A 20 15.38 -9.14 8.16
CA ASN A 20 15.46 -10.60 8.01
C ASN A 20 16.61 -11.06 7.12
N ARG A 21 17.13 -10.16 6.26
CA ARG A 21 18.26 -10.46 5.37
C ARG A 21 19.61 -10.23 6.04
N ALA A 22 19.63 -9.56 7.21
CA ALA A 22 20.87 -9.37 7.97
C ALA A 22 21.34 -10.71 8.52
N ARG A 23 22.59 -11.09 8.20
CA ARG A 23 23.22 -12.32 8.69
C ARG A 23 23.74 -12.13 10.10
N GLY A 24 23.64 -13.18 10.94
CA GLY A 24 24.18 -13.17 12.31
C GLY A 24 23.33 -12.33 13.28
N THR A 25 23.99 -11.62 14.20
CA THR A 25 23.35 -10.82 15.27
C THR A 25 22.80 -9.49 14.80
N GLY A 26 22.98 -9.09 13.55
CA GLY A 26 22.68 -7.76 13.05
C GLY A 26 21.22 -7.31 13.26
N LYS A 27 20.26 -8.24 13.24
CA LYS A 27 18.85 -7.97 13.56
C LYS A 27 18.67 -7.58 15.04
N GLU A 28 19.22 -8.40 15.94
CA GLU A 28 19.11 -8.16 17.39
C GLU A 28 19.85 -6.89 17.80
N ASP A 29 21.02 -6.65 17.22
CA ASP A 29 21.82 -5.47 17.48
C ASP A 29 21.08 -4.19 17.07
N LEU A 30 20.42 -4.18 15.92
CA LEU A 30 19.63 -3.02 15.48
C LEU A 30 18.39 -2.82 16.36
N LEU A 31 17.65 -3.86 16.71
CA LEU A 31 16.49 -3.72 17.60
C LEU A 31 16.90 -3.25 18.99
N ASN A 32 18.02 -3.75 19.54
CA ASN A 32 18.59 -3.28 20.79
C ASN A 32 19.06 -1.82 20.69
N PHE A 33 19.64 -1.44 19.56
CA PHE A 33 20.01 -0.05 19.30
C PHE A 33 18.79 0.87 19.30
N LEU A 34 17.70 0.51 18.62
CA LEU A 34 16.47 1.31 18.62
C LEU A 34 15.87 1.44 20.02
N VAL A 35 15.85 0.37 20.81
CA VAL A 35 15.40 0.41 22.21
C VAL A 35 16.28 1.33 23.05
N THR A 36 17.60 1.26 22.88
CA THR A 36 18.55 2.14 23.58
C THR A 36 18.33 3.60 23.18
N LEU A 37 18.05 3.85 21.91
CA LEU A 37 17.81 5.19 21.38
C LEU A 37 16.56 5.82 22.01
N VAL A 38 15.46 5.06 22.09
CA VAL A 38 14.23 5.50 22.76
C VAL A 38 14.50 5.78 24.26
N ASN A 39 15.14 4.85 24.97
CA ASN A 39 15.33 4.94 26.41
C ASN A 39 16.37 6.01 26.82
N THR A 40 17.41 6.19 26.00
CA THR A 40 18.55 7.11 26.37
C THR A 40 18.32 8.52 25.84
N ILE A 41 17.68 8.66 24.66
CA ILE A 41 17.54 9.97 24.01
C ILE A 41 16.10 10.49 24.17
N GLY A 42 15.13 9.61 24.40
CA GLY A 42 13.72 9.97 24.54
C GLY A 42 13.04 10.30 23.21
N ILE A 43 13.59 9.82 22.07
CA ILE A 43 13.00 10.05 20.75
C ILE A 43 12.07 8.89 20.44
N PRO A 44 10.77 9.12 20.12
CA PRO A 44 9.88 8.08 19.64
C PRO A 44 10.36 7.51 18.32
N VAL A 45 10.21 6.18 18.17
CA VAL A 45 10.56 5.45 16.95
C VAL A 45 9.30 4.85 16.36
N ILE A 46 9.06 5.09 15.07
CA ILE A 46 7.99 4.47 14.28
C ILE A 46 8.64 3.45 13.35
N LEU A 47 8.20 2.21 13.43
CA LEU A 47 8.63 1.12 12.55
C LEU A 47 7.56 0.89 11.49
N ILE A 48 7.95 0.92 10.23
CA ILE A 48 7.06 0.69 9.09
C ILE A 48 7.58 -0.53 8.32
N GLY A 49 6.69 -1.37 7.83
CA GLY A 49 7.05 -2.53 7.04
C GLY A 49 5.86 -3.34 6.58
N THR A 50 6.11 -4.36 5.77
CA THR A 50 5.09 -5.32 5.29
C THR A 50 4.65 -6.28 6.40
N LEU A 51 3.63 -7.10 6.15
CA LEU A 51 3.22 -8.16 7.08
C LEU A 51 4.35 -9.16 7.40
N GLY A 52 5.32 -9.31 6.50
CA GLY A 52 6.56 -10.03 6.76
C GLY A 52 7.36 -9.44 7.93
N ALA A 53 7.27 -8.12 8.16
CA ALA A 53 7.88 -7.46 9.32
C ALA A 53 7.26 -7.90 10.65
N VAL A 54 5.95 -8.15 10.68
CA VAL A 54 5.25 -8.63 11.88
C VAL A 54 5.86 -9.96 12.33
N ARG A 55 6.04 -10.90 11.41
CA ARG A 55 6.71 -12.18 11.70
C ARG A 55 8.14 -11.99 12.22
N THR A 56 8.83 -11.01 11.68
CA THR A 56 10.18 -10.63 12.12
C THR A 56 10.23 -10.14 13.55
N LEU A 57 9.27 -9.28 13.91
CA LEU A 57 9.22 -8.65 15.23
C LEU A 57 8.60 -9.57 16.30
N THR A 58 7.69 -10.47 15.91
CA THR A 58 6.99 -11.39 16.84
C THR A 58 7.72 -12.69 17.11
N GLY A 59 8.77 -13.00 16.37
CA GLY A 59 9.57 -14.23 16.55
C GLY A 59 10.23 -14.39 17.92
N ASP A 60 10.38 -13.28 18.67
CA ASP A 60 10.77 -13.29 20.08
C ASP A 60 9.75 -12.45 20.87
N PHE A 61 9.07 -13.07 21.83
CA PHE A 61 8.04 -12.43 22.65
C PHE A 61 8.55 -11.19 23.38
N ARG A 62 9.82 -11.16 23.79
CA ARG A 62 10.47 -9.99 24.41
C ARG A 62 10.60 -8.84 23.42
N GLN A 63 10.94 -9.14 22.18
CA GLN A 63 11.09 -8.14 21.13
C GLN A 63 9.73 -7.61 20.69
N ALA A 64 8.72 -8.47 20.53
CA ALA A 64 7.35 -8.08 20.23
C ALA A 64 6.78 -7.09 21.25
N ARG A 65 6.98 -7.38 22.56
CA ARG A 65 6.57 -6.48 23.65
C ARG A 65 7.29 -5.13 23.64
N ARG A 66 8.56 -5.10 23.23
CA ARG A 66 9.32 -3.84 23.10
C ARG A 66 8.95 -3.08 21.81
N ALA A 67 8.69 -3.78 20.71
CA ALA A 67 8.30 -3.18 19.45
C ALA A 67 6.86 -2.67 19.45
N SER A 68 5.95 -3.27 20.26
CA SER A 68 4.55 -2.83 20.33
C SER A 68 4.36 -1.47 21.00
N GLY A 69 5.32 -1.00 21.83
CA GLY A 69 5.33 0.33 22.41
C GLY A 69 3.95 0.84 22.83
N LEU A 70 3.49 1.93 22.23
CA LEU A 70 2.17 2.51 22.40
C LEU A 70 1.08 1.87 21.53
N GLY A 71 1.43 0.90 20.70
CA GLY A 71 0.50 0.16 19.85
C GLY A 71 1.08 -0.22 18.50
N SER A 72 0.32 -1.01 17.76
CA SER A 72 0.59 -1.38 16.36
C SER A 72 -0.65 -1.11 15.53
N MET A 73 -0.45 -0.67 14.30
CA MET A 73 -1.50 -0.48 13.32
C MET A 73 -1.20 -1.37 12.12
N VAL A 74 -2.15 -2.22 11.76
CA VAL A 74 -2.10 -2.97 10.51
C VAL A 74 -2.96 -2.25 9.50
N TRP A 75 -2.36 -1.89 8.37
CA TRP A 75 -3.06 -1.28 7.27
C TRP A 75 -3.50 -2.37 6.30
N GLU A 76 -4.77 -2.71 6.39
CA GLU A 76 -5.40 -3.67 5.49
C GLU A 76 -5.86 -2.98 4.21
N ARG A 77 -6.15 -3.79 3.18
CA ARG A 77 -6.82 -3.31 1.97
C ARG A 77 -8.19 -2.72 2.32
N LEU A 78 -8.61 -1.69 1.61
CA LEU A 78 -9.92 -1.06 1.83
C LEU A 78 -11.04 -2.05 1.53
N SER A 79 -11.99 -2.19 2.46
CA SER A 79 -13.21 -2.95 2.23
C SER A 79 -14.30 -2.06 1.63
N ARG A 80 -15.27 -2.64 0.91
CA ARG A 80 -16.42 -1.89 0.42
C ARG A 80 -17.30 -1.34 1.56
N ALA A 81 -17.27 -1.99 2.70
CA ALA A 81 -18.01 -1.55 3.88
C ALA A 81 -17.34 -0.39 4.62
N ASP A 82 -16.04 -0.18 4.39
CA ASP A 82 -15.27 0.78 5.17
C ASP A 82 -14.22 1.49 4.31
N GLY A 83 -14.44 2.76 4.08
CA GLY A 83 -13.47 3.68 3.49
C GLY A 83 -13.31 3.64 1.96
N TRP A 84 -13.75 2.59 1.24
CA TRP A 84 -13.59 2.47 -0.21
C TRP A 84 -14.24 3.60 -0.98
N ASP A 85 -15.54 3.81 -0.77
CA ASP A 85 -16.31 4.83 -1.50
C ASP A 85 -15.77 6.23 -1.23
N TYR A 86 -15.39 6.49 0.02
CA TYR A 86 -14.76 7.75 0.40
C TYR A 86 -13.43 7.96 -0.32
N PHE A 87 -12.57 6.93 -0.33
CA PHE A 87 -11.27 6.99 -0.99
C PHE A 87 -11.41 7.22 -2.49
N VAL A 88 -12.21 6.41 -3.19
CA VAL A 88 -12.39 6.53 -4.64
C VAL A 88 -13.02 7.86 -5.01
N THR A 89 -14.03 8.32 -4.26
CA THR A 89 -14.64 9.64 -4.49
C THR A 89 -13.61 10.77 -4.37
N ARG A 90 -12.69 10.67 -3.42
CA ARG A 90 -11.61 11.65 -3.28
C ARG A 90 -10.60 11.56 -4.41
N MET A 91 -10.15 10.37 -4.74
CA MET A 91 -9.23 10.10 -5.85
C MET A 91 -9.81 10.59 -7.18
N TRP A 92 -11.12 10.37 -7.41
CA TRP A 92 -11.81 10.70 -8.65
C TRP A 92 -11.78 12.20 -9.01
N ARG A 93 -11.55 13.06 -8.05
CA ARG A 93 -11.41 14.52 -8.26
C ARG A 93 -10.12 14.90 -8.98
N TYR A 94 -9.13 14.03 -8.99
CA TYR A 94 -7.82 14.26 -9.60
C TYR A 94 -7.78 13.73 -11.03
N GLN A 95 -8.75 14.15 -11.87
CA GLN A 95 -8.75 13.84 -13.29
C GLN A 95 -7.89 14.84 -14.06
N TRP A 96 -7.06 14.33 -14.97
CA TRP A 96 -6.23 15.10 -15.88
C TRP A 96 -6.86 15.25 -17.27
N THR A 97 -8.03 14.65 -17.48
CA THR A 97 -8.83 14.71 -18.69
C THR A 97 -9.41 16.11 -18.88
N GLN A 98 -9.61 16.53 -20.14
CA GLN A 98 -10.19 17.85 -20.41
C GLN A 98 -11.63 17.99 -19.92
N GLU A 99 -12.39 16.89 -20.02
CA GLU A 99 -13.75 16.84 -19.53
C GLU A 99 -13.81 15.89 -18.32
N HIS A 100 -14.39 16.36 -17.25
CA HIS A 100 -14.53 15.56 -16.05
C HIS A 100 -15.59 14.48 -16.26
N THR A 101 -15.19 13.21 -16.19
CA THR A 101 -16.11 12.07 -16.23
C THR A 101 -16.75 11.88 -14.84
N PRO A 102 -18.09 11.83 -14.72
CA PRO A 102 -18.75 11.54 -13.45
C PRO A 102 -18.40 10.14 -12.93
N LEU A 103 -18.25 10.00 -11.62
CA LEU A 103 -18.13 8.69 -10.98
C LEU A 103 -19.50 8.01 -10.97
N THR A 104 -19.62 6.89 -11.64
CA THR A 104 -20.83 6.05 -11.63
C THR A 104 -20.63 4.83 -10.74
N GLU A 105 -21.74 4.23 -10.29
CA GLU A 105 -21.68 2.98 -9.52
C GLU A 105 -20.96 1.86 -10.28
N GLU A 106 -21.20 1.75 -11.59
CA GLU A 106 -20.51 0.77 -12.45
C GLU A 106 -18.99 0.95 -12.43
N ILE A 107 -18.51 2.20 -12.45
CA ILE A 107 -17.08 2.50 -12.38
C ILE A 107 -16.55 2.16 -10.97
N LEU A 108 -17.27 2.54 -9.93
CA LEU A 108 -16.89 2.27 -8.54
C LEU A 108 -16.74 0.76 -8.27
N GLU A 109 -17.72 -0.02 -8.75
CA GLU A 109 -17.67 -1.48 -8.67
C GLU A 109 -16.52 -2.08 -9.48
N CYS A 110 -16.32 -1.60 -10.70
CA CYS A 110 -15.24 -2.07 -11.55
C CYS A 110 -13.86 -1.81 -10.93
N LEU A 111 -13.64 -0.61 -10.38
CA LEU A 111 -12.39 -0.27 -9.70
C LEU A 111 -12.12 -1.18 -8.50
N TYR A 112 -13.16 -1.49 -7.71
CA TYR A 112 -13.03 -2.43 -6.61
C TYR A 112 -12.70 -3.85 -7.10
N ASP A 113 -13.44 -4.31 -8.10
CA ASP A 113 -13.23 -5.65 -8.66
C ASP A 113 -11.80 -5.82 -9.19
N GLU A 114 -11.28 -4.86 -9.92
CA GLU A 114 -9.93 -4.93 -10.51
C GLU A 114 -8.78 -4.64 -9.53
N SER A 115 -9.06 -4.05 -8.36
CA SER A 115 -8.03 -3.73 -7.34
C SER A 115 -8.19 -4.50 -6.03
N GLN A 116 -9.37 -5.04 -5.76
CA GLN A 116 -9.72 -5.70 -4.49
C GLN A 116 -9.43 -4.83 -3.25
N GLY A 117 -9.55 -3.51 -3.39
CA GLY A 117 -9.32 -2.54 -2.33
C GLY A 117 -7.85 -2.22 -2.05
N ILE A 118 -6.92 -2.72 -2.87
CA ILE A 118 -5.49 -2.40 -2.75
C ILE A 118 -5.27 -1.00 -3.33
N ILE A 119 -4.89 -0.05 -2.45
CA ILE A 119 -4.77 1.38 -2.77
C ILE A 119 -3.79 1.63 -3.92
N ASP A 120 -2.62 1.01 -3.88
CA ASP A 120 -1.59 1.16 -4.93
C ASP A 120 -2.10 0.71 -6.30
N VAL A 121 -2.85 -0.40 -6.34
CA VAL A 121 -3.40 -0.95 -7.57
C VAL A 121 -4.46 -0.02 -8.16
N VAL A 122 -5.42 0.47 -7.36
CA VAL A 122 -6.48 1.34 -7.87
C VAL A 122 -5.95 2.69 -8.33
N ILE A 123 -4.95 3.26 -7.64
CA ILE A 123 -4.30 4.50 -8.07
C ILE A 123 -3.62 4.30 -9.43
N LYS A 124 -2.83 3.24 -9.58
CA LYS A 124 -2.16 2.91 -10.86
C LYS A 124 -3.16 2.67 -11.98
N LEU A 125 -4.25 1.95 -11.69
CA LEU A 125 -5.32 1.70 -12.65
C LEU A 125 -5.95 3.01 -13.13
N PHE A 126 -6.26 3.93 -12.22
CA PHE A 126 -6.82 5.23 -12.52
C PHE A 126 -5.85 6.12 -13.32
N MET A 127 -4.57 6.14 -12.96
CA MET A 127 -3.55 6.89 -13.68
C MET A 127 -3.37 6.38 -15.11
N LEU A 128 -3.21 5.06 -15.28
CA LEU A 128 -2.99 4.45 -16.60
C LEU A 128 -4.18 4.64 -17.52
N ALA A 129 -5.41 4.57 -17.00
CA ALA A 129 -6.62 4.81 -17.77
C ALA A 129 -6.66 6.26 -18.31
N GLN A 130 -6.36 7.24 -17.47
CA GLN A 130 -6.27 8.65 -17.91
C GLN A 130 -5.17 8.87 -18.96
N MET A 131 -3.99 8.33 -18.72
CA MET A 131 -2.88 8.41 -19.68
C MET A 131 -3.29 7.85 -21.04
N GLN A 132 -3.99 6.71 -21.08
CA GLN A 132 -4.42 6.10 -22.33
C GLN A 132 -5.44 6.95 -23.08
N VAL A 133 -6.48 7.48 -22.41
CA VAL A 133 -7.49 8.32 -23.11
C VAL A 133 -6.90 9.63 -23.62
N ILE A 134 -6.00 10.26 -22.87
CA ILE A 134 -5.28 11.47 -23.29
C ILE A 134 -4.41 11.19 -24.52
N GLN A 135 -3.71 10.07 -24.55
CA GLN A 135 -2.91 9.67 -25.72
C GLN A 135 -3.78 9.38 -26.95
N LEU A 136 -4.91 8.67 -26.77
CA LEU A 136 -5.84 8.35 -27.85
C LEU A 136 -6.48 9.60 -28.43
N ARG A 137 -6.78 10.61 -27.62
CA ARG A 137 -7.28 11.89 -28.11
C ARG A 137 -6.26 12.58 -28.98
N ARG A 138 -5.01 12.70 -28.52
CA ARG A 138 -3.92 13.34 -29.28
C ARG A 138 -3.67 12.68 -30.63
N GLY A 139 -3.81 11.33 -30.69
CA GLY A 139 -3.57 10.58 -31.92
C GLY A 139 -4.79 10.40 -32.83
N ARG A 140 -6.02 10.36 -32.29
CA ARG A 140 -7.22 9.94 -33.01
C ARG A 140 -8.45 10.82 -32.79
N GLY A 141 -8.35 11.92 -32.03
CA GLY A 141 -9.47 12.83 -31.74
C GLY A 141 -10.61 12.22 -30.94
N ARG A 142 -10.36 11.13 -30.20
CA ARG A 142 -11.38 10.46 -29.37
C ARG A 142 -11.65 11.24 -28.09
N PRO A 143 -12.87 11.21 -27.53
CA PRO A 143 -13.16 11.83 -26.24
C PRO A 143 -12.38 11.15 -25.12
N GLU A 144 -11.99 11.93 -24.12
CA GLU A 144 -11.25 11.48 -22.94
C GLU A 144 -12.23 10.94 -21.88
N THR A 145 -13.00 9.91 -22.20
CA THR A 145 -14.01 9.34 -21.32
C THR A 145 -13.43 8.15 -20.54
N LEU A 146 -13.65 8.16 -19.23
CA LEU A 146 -13.30 7.05 -18.34
C LEU A 146 -14.53 6.17 -18.13
N ASP A 147 -14.46 4.90 -18.51
CA ASP A 147 -15.54 3.93 -18.32
C ASP A 147 -15.03 2.57 -17.78
N ALA A 148 -15.94 1.74 -17.33
CA ALA A 148 -15.60 0.43 -16.78
C ALA A 148 -14.92 -0.50 -17.80
N LYS A 149 -15.21 -0.35 -19.09
CA LYS A 149 -14.56 -1.16 -20.15
C LYS A 149 -13.09 -0.80 -20.28
N LEU A 150 -12.79 0.49 -20.21
CA LEU A 150 -11.41 0.98 -20.20
C LEU A 150 -10.63 0.42 -19.02
N PHE A 151 -11.19 0.50 -17.81
CA PHE A 151 -10.51 0.00 -16.60
C PHE A 151 -10.23 -1.50 -16.68
N ARG A 152 -11.20 -2.31 -17.09
CA ARG A 152 -10.98 -3.76 -17.32
C ARG A 152 -9.91 -4.02 -18.38
N HIS A 153 -9.88 -3.23 -19.45
CA HIS A 153 -8.86 -3.36 -20.49
C HIS A 153 -7.46 -3.02 -19.93
N ILE A 154 -7.33 -1.91 -19.21
CA ILE A 154 -6.07 -1.52 -18.57
C ILE A 154 -5.58 -2.59 -17.59
N ALA A 155 -6.47 -3.09 -16.73
CA ALA A 155 -6.13 -4.14 -15.76
C ALA A 155 -5.60 -5.40 -16.48
N LYS A 156 -6.30 -5.85 -17.51
CA LYS A 156 -5.90 -7.03 -18.31
C LYS A 156 -4.54 -6.88 -18.97
N GLU A 157 -4.24 -5.70 -19.53
CA GLU A 157 -2.99 -5.49 -20.27
C GLU A 157 -1.80 -5.19 -19.37
N ASN A 158 -1.99 -4.42 -18.29
CA ASN A 158 -0.88 -3.89 -17.51
C ASN A 158 -0.65 -4.65 -16.19
N PHE A 159 -1.67 -5.38 -15.66
CA PHE A 159 -1.58 -6.02 -14.35
C PHE A 159 -1.39 -7.54 -14.41
N LYS A 160 -0.78 -8.06 -15.48
CA LYS A 160 -0.58 -9.50 -15.69
C LYS A 160 0.18 -10.16 -14.53
N LEU A 161 1.16 -9.47 -13.94
CA LEU A 161 1.97 -10.01 -12.84
C LEU A 161 1.20 -10.09 -11.52
N ILE A 162 0.30 -9.15 -11.26
CA ILE A 162 -0.51 -9.12 -10.03
C ILE A 162 -1.87 -9.79 -10.18
N SER A 163 -2.27 -10.13 -11.41
CA SER A 163 -3.56 -10.78 -11.69
C SER A 163 -3.78 -12.07 -10.88
N PRO A 164 -2.79 -12.97 -10.68
CA PRO A 164 -2.98 -14.16 -9.84
C PRO A 164 -3.36 -13.81 -8.39
N MET A 165 -2.74 -12.78 -7.84
CA MET A 165 -3.01 -12.26 -6.49
C MET A 165 -4.44 -11.68 -6.41
N ILE A 166 -4.79 -10.79 -7.34
CA ILE A 166 -6.15 -10.20 -7.40
C ILE A 166 -7.21 -11.30 -7.51
N ASN A 167 -6.96 -12.33 -8.34
CA ASN A 167 -7.88 -13.45 -8.48
C ASN A 167 -7.97 -14.32 -7.22
N ALA A 168 -6.89 -14.48 -6.46
CA ALA A 168 -6.90 -15.16 -5.17
C ALA A 168 -7.75 -14.38 -4.15
N LEU A 169 -7.61 -13.05 -4.12
CA LEU A 169 -8.43 -12.18 -3.27
C LEU A 169 -9.92 -12.22 -3.64
N LYS A 170 -10.25 -12.17 -4.94
CA LYS A 170 -11.64 -12.32 -5.43
C LYS A 170 -12.30 -13.62 -4.97
N ARG A 171 -11.54 -14.71 -4.94
CA ARG A 171 -12.03 -16.04 -4.52
C ARG A 171 -11.96 -16.28 -3.01
N GLY A 172 -11.30 -15.40 -2.25
CA GLY A 172 -11.05 -15.62 -0.83
C GLY A 172 -10.10 -16.80 -0.56
N ASP A 173 -9.21 -17.12 -1.49
CA ASP A 173 -8.26 -18.22 -1.41
C ASP A 173 -7.11 -17.88 -0.46
N ARG A 174 -7.29 -18.24 0.82
CA ARG A 174 -6.33 -17.90 1.88
C ARG A 174 -4.95 -18.51 1.65
N GLU A 175 -4.88 -19.73 1.10
CA GLU A 175 -3.57 -20.39 0.86
C GLU A 175 -2.79 -19.69 -0.25
N ALA A 176 -3.48 -19.23 -1.28
CA ALA A 176 -2.86 -18.46 -2.34
C ALA A 176 -2.46 -17.06 -1.85
N ILE A 177 -3.30 -16.40 -1.04
CA ILE A 177 -3.04 -15.06 -0.50
C ILE A 177 -1.78 -15.04 0.39
N ILE A 178 -1.60 -16.03 1.26
CA ILE A 178 -0.45 -16.12 2.19
C ILE A 178 0.90 -16.13 1.44
N LYS A 179 0.92 -16.50 0.16
CA LYS A 179 2.14 -16.49 -0.66
C LYS A 179 2.60 -15.08 -1.05
N TYR A 180 1.74 -14.08 -0.89
CA TYR A 180 2.03 -12.69 -1.20
C TYR A 180 2.28 -11.93 0.11
N ASP A 181 3.53 -11.52 0.33
CA ASP A 181 3.97 -10.91 1.60
C ASP A 181 3.43 -9.50 1.87
N ASP A 182 2.80 -8.86 0.87
CA ASP A 182 2.44 -7.43 0.90
C ASP A 182 0.93 -7.16 0.98
N ILE A 183 0.13 -8.18 1.38
CA ILE A 183 -1.33 -8.04 1.45
C ILE A 183 -1.83 -8.24 2.87
#